data_36f06482d301d0884ee3e08b7a3e8be6
#
_entry.id   36f06482d301d0884ee3e08b7a3e8be6
#
_cell.length_a   1.000
_cell.length_b   1.000
_cell.length_c   1.000
_cell.angle_alpha   90.00
_cell.angle_beta   90.00
_cell.angle_gamma   90.00
#
_symmetry.space_group_name_H-M   'P 1'
#
loop_
_entity.id
_entity.type
_entity.pdbx_description
1 polymer ?
#
loop_
_entity_poly.entity_id
_entity_poly.type
_entity_poly.pdbx_seq_one_letter_code
_entity_poly.pdbx_strand_id
1 'polypeptide(L)' 'MSSFQKLVDAVEAARGDVEKAEAGNKAATGRVRKAMQDVKNIAQEIRKEMLELREK' A
#
# COMPACT_ATOMS: atom_id res chain seq x y z
N MET A 1 -14.72 -9.03 -1.29
CA MET A 1 -13.58 -8.32 -0.68
C MET A 1 -13.35 -7.01 -1.37
N SER A 2 -13.23 -5.97 -0.62
CA SER A 2 -13.07 -4.63 -1.20
C SER A 2 -11.60 -4.33 -1.45
N SER A 3 -11.34 -3.44 -2.39
CA SER A 3 -9.97 -2.95 -2.63
C SER A 3 -9.43 -2.23 -1.40
N PHE A 4 -10.30 -1.66 -0.58
CA PHE A 4 -9.87 -1.01 0.65
C PHE A 4 -9.19 -2.00 1.59
N GLN A 5 -9.73 -3.22 1.72
CA GLN A 5 -9.11 -4.24 2.57
C GLN A 5 -7.74 -4.64 2.02
N LYS A 6 -7.60 -4.71 0.69
CA LYS A 6 -6.30 -4.97 0.07
C LYS A 6 -5.28 -3.90 0.46
N LEU A 7 -5.72 -2.64 0.51
CA LEU A 7 -4.85 -1.53 0.91
C LEU A 7 -4.40 -1.70 2.36
N VAL A 8 -5.33 -1.99 3.25
CA VAL A 8 -5.02 -2.19 4.68
C VAL A 8 -4.02 -3.33 4.84
N ASP A 9 -4.25 -4.45 4.15
CA ASP A 9 -3.36 -5.61 4.24
C ASP A 9 -1.97 -5.29 3.72
N ALA A 10 -1.87 -4.54 2.62
CA ALA A 10 -0.59 -4.16 2.04
C ALA A 10 0.20 -3.23 2.98
N VAL A 11 -0.49 -2.29 3.60
CA VAL A 11 0.12 -1.36 4.56
C VAL A 11 0.64 -2.14 5.78
N GLU A 12 -0.17 -3.04 6.32
CA GLU A 12 0.25 -3.83 7.48
C GLU A 12 1.42 -4.75 7.16
N ALA A 13 1.43 -5.34 5.95
CA ALA A 13 2.53 -6.20 5.53
C ALA A 13 3.86 -5.42 5.45
N ALA A 14 3.80 -4.12 5.19
CA ALA A 14 5.01 -3.28 5.09
C ALA A 14 5.51 -2.79 6.45
N ARG A 15 4.71 -2.89 7.51
CA ARG A 15 5.04 -2.29 8.81
C ARG A 15 6.41 -2.71 9.32
N GLY A 16 6.73 -4.01 9.28
CA GLY A 16 8.00 -4.51 9.78
C GLY A 16 9.19 -3.92 9.03
N ASP A 17 9.09 -3.83 7.71
CA ASP A 17 10.17 -3.25 6.90
C ASP A 17 10.32 -1.76 7.13
N VAL A 18 9.20 -1.04 7.33
CA VAL A 18 9.26 0.38 7.67
C VAL A 18 10.03 0.59 8.97
N GLU A 19 9.72 -0.20 9.99
CA GLU A 19 10.40 -0.10 11.28
C GLU A 19 11.90 -0.40 11.14
N LYS A 20 12.25 -1.43 10.37
CA LYS A 20 13.64 -1.77 10.12
C LYS A 20 14.38 -0.66 9.37
N ALA A 21 13.73 -0.07 8.37
CA ALA A 21 14.31 1.01 7.60
C ALA A 21 14.59 2.23 8.47
N GLU A 22 13.63 2.57 9.34
CA GLU A 22 13.79 3.69 10.26
C GLU A 22 14.90 3.44 11.28
N ALA A 23 15.14 2.18 11.60
CA ALA A 23 16.25 1.79 12.51
C ALA A 23 17.60 1.70 11.80
N GLY A 24 17.66 2.01 10.50
CA GLY A 24 18.92 2.08 9.77
C GLY A 24 19.20 0.90 8.85
N ASN A 25 18.27 -0.02 8.68
CA ASN A 25 18.46 -1.17 7.78
C ASN A 25 18.25 -0.73 6.34
N LYS A 26 19.35 -0.64 5.58
CA LYS A 26 19.29 -0.14 4.19
C LYS A 26 18.57 -1.09 3.25
N ALA A 27 18.68 -2.38 3.46
CA ALA A 27 17.97 -3.35 2.62
C ALA A 27 16.46 -3.19 2.76
N ALA A 28 15.99 -2.86 3.96
CA ALA A 28 14.56 -2.64 4.20
C ALA A 28 14.02 -1.44 3.44
N THR A 29 14.86 -0.42 3.17
CA THR A 29 14.38 0.77 2.45
C THR A 29 13.90 0.42 1.04
N GLY A 30 14.60 -0.48 0.36
CA GLY A 30 14.19 -0.93 -0.97
C GLY A 30 12.87 -1.71 -0.94
N ARG A 31 12.71 -2.55 0.07
CA ARG A 31 11.46 -3.29 0.23
C ARG A 31 10.29 -2.36 0.53
N VAL A 32 10.51 -1.32 1.34
CA VAL A 32 9.47 -0.33 1.63
C VAL A 32 9.07 0.42 0.35
N ARG A 33 10.05 0.83 -0.45
CA ARG A 33 9.76 1.55 -1.70
C ARG A 33 8.90 0.69 -2.63
N LYS A 34 9.23 -0.58 -2.75
CA LYS A 34 8.45 -1.50 -3.57
C LYS A 34 7.04 -1.68 -3.00
N ALA A 35 6.92 -1.84 -1.69
CA ALA A 35 5.63 -1.98 -1.02
C ALA A 35 4.76 -0.74 -1.25
N MET A 36 5.36 0.44 -1.19
CA MET A 36 4.61 1.68 -1.42
C MET A 36 4.16 1.82 -2.88
N GLN A 37 4.92 1.26 -3.82
CA GLN A 37 4.48 1.22 -5.21
C GLN A 37 3.20 0.38 -5.34
N ASP A 38 3.15 -0.75 -4.65
CA ASP A 38 1.95 -1.59 -4.65
C ASP A 38 0.78 -0.88 -3.97
N VAL A 39 1.04 -0.20 -2.86
CA VAL A 39 0.02 0.59 -2.15
C VAL A 39 -0.54 1.68 -3.07
N LYS A 40 0.32 2.35 -3.81
CA LYS A 40 -0.09 3.37 -4.78
C LYS A 40 -1.04 2.79 -5.81
N ASN A 41 -0.71 1.62 -6.35
CA ASN A 41 -1.54 0.99 -7.36
C ASN A 41 -2.91 0.60 -6.80
N ILE A 42 -2.94 0.08 -5.58
CA ILE A 42 -4.19 -0.28 -4.91
C ILE A 42 -5.02 0.99 -4.66
N ALA A 43 -4.38 2.07 -4.24
CA ALA A 43 -5.07 3.34 -4.00
C ALA A 43 -5.71 3.86 -5.28
N GLN A 44 -5.06 3.70 -6.43
CA GLN A 44 -5.64 4.08 -7.71
C GLN A 44 -6.88 3.23 -8.04
N GLU A 45 -6.84 1.93 -7.74
CA GLU A 45 -8.02 1.08 -7.92
C GLU A 45 -9.20 1.58 -7.11
N ILE A 46 -8.96 1.98 -5.86
CA ILE A 46 -10.00 2.49 -4.97
C ILE A 46 -10.62 3.76 -5.54
N ARG A 47 -9.79 4.68 -6.01
CA ARG A 47 -10.27 5.92 -6.60
C ARG A 47 -11.16 5.64 -7.80
N LYS A 48 -10.76 4.69 -8.63
CA LYS A 48 -11.51 4.29 -9.81
C LYS A 48 -12.86 3.69 -9.41
N GLU A 49 -12.85 2.83 -8.41
CA GLU A 49 -14.09 2.22 -7.89
C GLU A 49 -15.06 3.28 -7.37
N MET A 50 -14.53 4.32 -6.70
CA MET A 50 -15.36 5.39 -6.17
C MET A 50 -16.01 6.19 -7.30
N LEU A 51 -15.29 6.39 -8.40
CA LEU A 51 -15.87 7.06 -9.57
C LEU A 51 -17.01 6.24 -10.16
N GLU A 52 -16.83 4.94 -10.27
CA GLU A 52 -17.87 4.05 -10.79
C GLU A 52 -19.12 4.07 -9.91
N LEU A 53 -18.92 4.06 -8.59
CA LEU A 53 -20.03 4.12 -7.64
C LEU A 53 -20.76 5.46 -7.72
N ARG A 54 -20.02 6.54 -7.93
CA ARG A 54 -20.58 7.88 -8.04
C ARG A 54 -21.48 8.02 -9.26
N GLU A 55 -21.16 7.32 -10.33
CA GLU A 55 -21.88 7.43 -11.60
C GLU A 55 -23.15 6.58 -11.67
N LYS A 56 -23.41 5.76 -10.68
CA LYS A 56 -24.63 4.94 -10.64
C LYS A 56 -25.86 5.75 -10.13
#